data_e1c525bd474a13774a6c791570defb47
#
_entry.id   e1c525bd474a13774a6c791570defb47
#
_cell.length_a   1.000
_cell.length_b   1.000
_cell.length_c   1.000
_cell.angle_alpha   90.00
_cell.angle_beta   90.00
_cell.angle_gamma   90.00
#
_symmetry.space_group_name_H-M   'P 1'
#
loop_
_entity.id
_entity.type
_entity.pdbx_description
1 polymer ?
#
loop_
_entity_poly.entity_id
_entity_poly.type
_entity_poly.pdbx_seq_one_letter_code
_entity_poly.pdbx_strand_id
1 'polypeptide(L)' 'ILLDQYFKDLSGENPNGVYDMVIHSVEKPLLLYIMNLAEGNQSKAADILGLNRNTLRKKLKLHKIET' A
#
# COMPACT_ATOMS: atom_id res chain seq x y z
N ILE A 1 11.79 -1.79 -0.83
CA ILE A 1 11.51 -3.22 -0.69
C ILE A 1 12.63 -4.03 -1.30
N LEU A 2 13.14 -5.00 -0.58
CA LEU A 2 14.29 -5.81 -1.02
C LEU A 2 13.78 -7.18 -1.48
N LEU A 3 13.52 -7.29 -2.78
CA LEU A 3 13.01 -8.54 -3.35
C LEU A 3 14.03 -9.68 -3.25
N ASP A 4 15.31 -9.36 -3.45
CA ASP A 4 16.37 -10.35 -3.32
C ASP A 4 16.35 -10.98 -1.94
N GLN A 5 16.19 -10.19 -0.91
CA GLN A 5 16.14 -10.66 0.46
C GLN A 5 14.92 -11.56 0.68
N TYR A 6 13.78 -11.15 0.16
CA TYR A 6 12.56 -11.93 0.26
C TYR A 6 12.73 -13.32 -0.34
N PHE A 7 13.29 -13.39 -1.55
CA PHE A 7 13.47 -14.68 -2.23
C PHE A 7 14.51 -15.55 -1.55
N LYS A 8 15.55 -14.95 -0.98
CA LYS A 8 16.54 -15.68 -0.20
C LYS A 8 15.94 -16.28 1.07
N ASP A 9 15.05 -15.55 1.71
CA ASP A 9 14.43 -15.98 2.97
C ASP A 9 13.38 -17.07 2.78
N LEU A 10 12.96 -17.34 1.54
CA LEU A 10 12.01 -18.41 1.27
C LEU A 10 12.55 -19.80 1.56
N SER A 11 13.87 -19.95 1.63
CA SER A 11 14.52 -21.22 2.03
C SER A 11 14.07 -22.42 1.19
N GLY A 12 13.92 -22.21 -0.12
CA GLY A 12 13.53 -23.27 -1.04
C GLY A 12 12.04 -23.47 -1.20
N GLU A 13 11.22 -22.71 -0.49
CA GLU A 13 9.79 -22.71 -0.69
C GLU A 13 9.44 -22.04 -2.01
N ASN A 14 8.35 -22.51 -2.64
CA ASN A 14 7.88 -21.88 -3.87
C ASN A 14 7.28 -20.51 -3.56
N PRO A 15 7.74 -19.44 -4.22
CA PRO A 15 7.13 -18.14 -4.01
C PRO A 15 5.69 -18.13 -4.54
N ASN A 16 4.78 -17.59 -3.75
CA ASN A 16 3.41 -17.38 -4.17
C ASN A 16 2.90 -16.12 -3.51
N GLY A 17 1.89 -15.50 -4.10
CA GLY A 17 1.35 -14.26 -3.59
C GLY A 17 2.36 -13.11 -3.58
N VAL A 18 3.39 -13.19 -4.41
CA VAL A 18 4.47 -12.19 -4.41
C VAL A 18 3.94 -10.82 -4.81
N TYR A 19 3.07 -10.78 -5.82
CA TYR A 19 2.49 -9.51 -6.25
C TYR A 19 1.77 -8.82 -5.08
N ASP A 20 0.88 -9.55 -4.42
CA ASP A 20 0.11 -8.98 -3.30
C ASP A 20 1.02 -8.56 -2.15
N MET A 21 2.04 -9.35 -1.86
CA MET A 21 2.99 -9.04 -0.79
C MET A 21 3.75 -7.74 -1.10
N VAL A 22 4.26 -7.60 -2.32
CA VAL A 22 5.00 -6.40 -2.72
C VAL A 22 4.08 -5.18 -2.70
N ILE A 23 2.90 -5.29 -3.31
CA ILE A 23 1.96 -4.18 -3.36
C ILE A 23 1.54 -3.77 -1.95
N HIS A 24 1.23 -4.75 -1.09
CA HIS A 24 0.84 -4.45 0.29
C HIS A 24 1.96 -3.73 1.04
N SER A 25 3.21 -4.15 0.82
CA SER A 25 4.37 -3.58 1.51
C SER A 25 4.64 -2.13 1.13
N VAL A 26 4.39 -1.76 -0.13
CA VAL A 26 4.64 -0.38 -0.59
C VAL A 26 3.40 0.50 -0.49
N GLU A 27 2.22 -0.10 -0.51
CA GLU A 27 0.96 0.65 -0.52
C GLU A 27 0.73 1.39 0.79
N LYS A 28 0.97 0.74 1.92
CA LYS A 28 0.75 1.38 3.21
C LYS A 28 1.59 2.65 3.41
N PRO A 29 2.93 2.60 3.23
CA PRO A 29 3.72 3.83 3.38
C PRO A 29 3.35 4.89 2.34
N LEU A 30 2.97 4.48 1.12
CA LEU A 30 2.50 5.42 0.11
C LEU A 30 1.23 6.14 0.57
N LEU A 31 0.25 5.38 1.06
CA LEU A 31 -1.00 5.97 1.51
C LEU A 31 -0.79 6.89 2.69
N LEU A 32 0.05 6.50 3.65
CA LEU A 32 0.36 7.34 4.81
C LEU A 32 0.98 8.66 4.37
N TYR A 33 1.92 8.61 3.44
CA TYR A 33 2.58 9.81 2.94
C TYR A 33 1.58 10.75 2.25
N ILE A 34 0.76 10.18 1.36
CA ILE A 34 -0.20 10.99 0.60
C ILE A 34 -1.31 11.54 1.50
N MET A 35 -1.77 10.77 2.48
CA MET A 35 -2.77 11.27 3.44
C MET A 35 -2.20 12.44 4.24
N ASN A 36 -0.92 12.38 4.59
CA ASN A 36 -0.27 13.48 5.28
C ASN A 36 -0.19 14.73 4.40
N LEU A 37 0.19 14.57 3.13
CA LEU A 37 0.21 15.68 2.17
C LEU A 37 -1.18 16.30 2.01
N ALA A 38 -2.21 15.48 2.00
CA ALA A 38 -3.59 15.91 1.82
C ALA A 38 -4.21 16.41 3.13
N GLU A 39 -3.47 16.40 4.22
CA GLU A 39 -3.93 16.85 5.54
C GLU A 39 -5.21 16.14 5.97
N GLY A 40 -5.28 14.83 5.70
CA GLY A 40 -6.42 14.01 6.06
C GLY A 40 -7.61 14.09 5.13
N ASN A 41 -7.53 14.90 4.06
CA ASN A 41 -8.62 15.05 3.11
C ASN A 41 -8.59 13.91 2.09
N GLN A 42 -9.52 12.97 2.21
CA GLN A 42 -9.55 11.79 1.34
C GLN A 42 -9.78 12.13 -0.13
N SER A 43 -10.62 13.11 -0.42
CA SER A 43 -10.86 13.53 -1.81
C SER A 43 -9.59 14.05 -2.45
N LYS A 44 -8.85 14.87 -1.72
CA LYS A 44 -7.59 15.43 -2.20
C LYS A 44 -6.54 14.32 -2.37
N ALA A 45 -6.47 13.40 -1.41
CA ALA A 45 -5.54 12.28 -1.49
C ALA A 45 -5.85 11.39 -2.69
N ALA A 46 -7.13 11.11 -2.93
CA ALA A 46 -7.55 10.31 -4.09
C ALA A 46 -7.14 10.98 -5.39
N ASP A 47 -7.31 12.30 -5.49
CA ASP A 47 -6.89 13.06 -6.67
C ASP A 47 -5.38 12.94 -6.90
N ILE A 48 -4.59 13.12 -5.84
CA ILE A 48 -3.13 13.03 -5.93
C ILE A 48 -2.72 11.65 -6.42
N LEU A 49 -3.37 10.60 -5.90
CA LEU A 49 -3.05 9.21 -6.24
C LEU A 49 -3.61 8.79 -7.60
N GLY A 50 -4.57 9.53 -8.14
CA GLY A 50 -5.26 9.12 -9.34
C GLY A 50 -6.24 7.98 -9.10
N LEU A 51 -6.76 7.85 -7.89
CA LEU A 51 -7.69 6.79 -7.50
C LEU A 51 -9.10 7.36 -7.30
N ASN A 52 -10.09 6.48 -7.47
CA ASN A 52 -11.44 6.77 -7.05
C ASN A 52 -11.47 6.84 -5.51
N ARG A 53 -12.28 7.78 -4.96
CA ARG A 53 -12.35 7.97 -3.51
C ARG A 53 -12.79 6.70 -2.77
N ASN A 54 -13.73 5.95 -3.34
CA ASN A 54 -14.18 4.71 -2.71
C ASN A 54 -13.06 3.66 -2.69
N THR A 55 -12.27 3.60 -3.75
CA THR A 55 -11.10 2.70 -3.81
C THR A 55 -10.09 3.09 -2.74
N LEU A 56 -9.83 4.39 -2.59
CA LEU A 56 -8.91 4.86 -1.55
C LEU A 56 -9.41 4.47 -0.17
N ARG A 57 -10.70 4.68 0.11
CA ARG A 57 -11.28 4.34 1.41
C ARG A 57 -11.12 2.86 1.73
N LYS A 58 -11.34 1.99 0.75
CA LYS A 58 -11.15 0.55 0.94
C LYS A 58 -9.70 0.20 1.27
N LYS A 59 -8.76 0.86 0.58
CA LYS A 59 -7.34 0.64 0.82
C LYS A 59 -6.91 1.14 2.19
N LEU A 60 -7.43 2.28 2.62
CA LEU A 60 -7.15 2.81 3.95
C LEU A 60 -7.63 1.84 5.02
N LYS A 61 -8.81 1.26 4.84
CA LYS A 61 -9.32 0.24 5.76
C LYS A 61 -8.46 -1.01 5.77
N LEU A 62 -8.07 -1.48 4.58
CA LEU A 62 -7.24 -2.67 4.44
C LEU A 62 -5.95 -2.53 5.22
N HIS A 63 -5.33 -1.36 5.16
CA HIS A 63 -4.07 -1.09 5.84
C HIS A 63 -4.25 -0.55 7.26
N LYS A 64 -5.49 -0.48 7.74
CA LYS A 64 -5.81 0.01 9.08
C LYS A 64 -5.29 1.41 9.34
N ILE A 65 -5.39 2.27 8.34
CA ILE A 65 -4.99 3.67 8.45
C ILE A 65 -6.21 4.48 8.90
N GLU A 66 -6.06 5.15 10.01
CA GLU A 66 -7.12 6.04 10.52
C GLU A 66 -7.13 7.34 9.73
N THR A 67 -8.33 7.82 9.44
CA THR A 67 -8.50 9.07 8.69
C THR A 67 -9.60 9.94 9.28
#